data_198fbef939bf8a446fe2380bdbb3e706
#
_entry.id   198fbef939bf8a446fe2380bdbb3e706
#
_cell.length_a   1.000
_cell.length_b   1.000
_cell.length_c   1.000
_cell.angle_alpha   90.00
_cell.angle_beta   90.00
_cell.angle_gamma   90.00
#
_symmetry.space_group_name_H-M   'P 1'
#
loop_
_entity.id
_entity.type
_entity.pdbx_description
1 polymer ?
#
loop_
_entity_poly.entity_id
_entity_poly.type
_entity_poly.pdbx_seq_one_letter_code
_entity_poly.pdbx_strand_id
1 'polypeptide(L)'
;MKTAREVKRSKRQRSTVSQIAIAGYTNAGKSSLINAMTGAGVLVEDALFATLDPTTRRAELADGRQVVFTDTVGFVRHLPTQLVEAFKSTLEEVLAADLMLHVVDGSDPFPLKQIEAVNQVIYDIVKDTGEEAPPEIIVINKIDEADPLVLAELRHVLDRDNVVYVSAKTGEGVDELTARVELFLNSRDEHVQLLIPFTRGDVVARLHAEGTVRSEEYSGEGLSLIH
;
A
#
# COMPACT_ATOMS: atom_id res chain seq x y z
N MET A 1 0.10 31.16 -7.24
CA MET A 1 1.20 30.17 -7.41
C MET A 1 0.78 28.92 -6.66
N LYS A 2 0.78 27.75 -7.34
CA LYS A 2 0.51 26.48 -6.66
C LYS A 2 1.65 26.18 -5.71
N THR A 3 1.35 25.74 -4.49
CA THR A 3 2.36 25.37 -3.49
C THR A 3 3.17 24.16 -4.01
N ALA A 4 4.41 23.98 -3.54
CA ALA A 4 5.23 22.81 -3.90
C ALA A 4 4.51 21.48 -3.62
N ARG A 5 3.61 21.47 -2.62
CA ARG A 5 2.72 20.35 -2.25
C ARG A 5 1.64 20.07 -3.30
N GLU A 6 0.96 21.09 -3.81
CA GLU A 6 -0.03 20.94 -4.91
C GLU A 6 0.62 20.43 -6.20
N VAL A 7 1.86 20.83 -6.47
CA VAL A 7 2.62 20.33 -7.62
C VAL A 7 3.00 18.86 -7.41
N LYS A 8 3.38 18.45 -6.20
CA LYS A 8 3.66 17.05 -5.84
C LYS A 8 2.40 16.18 -5.97
N ARG A 9 1.24 16.66 -5.46
CA ARG A 9 -0.06 15.98 -5.56
C ARG A 9 -0.52 15.83 -7.02
N SER A 10 -0.38 16.87 -7.84
CA SER A 10 -0.75 16.82 -9.26
C SER A 10 0.21 15.98 -10.11
N LYS A 11 1.50 15.85 -9.72
CA LYS A 11 2.43 14.90 -10.34
C LYS A 11 2.10 13.44 -10.00
N ARG A 12 1.61 13.18 -8.78
CA ARG A 12 1.20 11.84 -8.32
C ARG A 12 -0.09 11.37 -8.99
N GLN A 13 -1.09 12.24 -9.16
CA GLN A 13 -2.29 11.96 -9.95
C GLN A 13 -2.01 11.63 -11.42
N ARG A 14 -0.79 11.89 -11.90
CA ARG A 14 -0.31 11.54 -13.25
C ARG A 14 0.60 10.32 -13.25
N SER A 15 0.91 9.74 -12.10
CA SER A 15 1.69 8.51 -12.02
C SER A 15 0.78 7.34 -12.35
N THR A 16 1.08 6.62 -13.40
CA THR A 16 0.43 5.36 -13.80
C THR A 16 0.74 4.21 -12.84
N VAL A 17 1.63 4.42 -11.86
CA VAL A 17 2.09 3.38 -10.93
C VAL A 17 1.54 3.68 -9.54
N SER A 18 0.72 2.78 -9.00
CA SER A 18 0.15 2.90 -7.66
C SER A 18 1.21 2.74 -6.57
N GLN A 19 1.13 3.58 -5.54
CA GLN A 19 2.05 3.58 -4.41
C GLN A 19 1.38 2.95 -3.18
N ILE A 20 2.01 1.92 -2.64
CA ILE A 20 1.55 1.21 -1.45
C ILE A 20 2.57 1.44 -0.33
N ALA A 21 2.18 2.14 0.72
CA ALA A 21 3.02 2.31 1.90
C ALA A 21 2.85 1.13 2.85
N ILE A 22 3.95 0.69 3.46
CA ILE A 22 3.90 -0.35 4.49
C ILE A 22 4.31 0.27 5.82
N ALA A 23 3.35 0.34 6.74
CA ALA A 23 3.51 0.89 8.07
C ALA A 23 3.35 -0.21 9.13
N GLY A 24 3.90 -0.02 10.30
CA GLY A 24 3.77 -0.97 11.42
C GLY A 24 4.98 -0.93 12.35
N TYR A 25 4.87 -1.64 13.46
CA TYR A 25 5.92 -1.68 14.47
C TYR A 25 7.24 -2.26 13.93
N THR A 26 8.34 -1.91 14.61
CA THR A 26 9.63 -2.59 14.39
C THR A 26 9.44 -4.09 14.62
N ASN A 27 10.07 -4.89 13.78
CA ASN A 27 9.98 -6.36 13.81
C ASN A 27 8.57 -6.95 13.57
N ALA A 28 7.60 -6.17 13.08
CA ALA A 28 6.31 -6.73 12.64
C ALA A 28 6.41 -7.56 11.35
N GLY A 29 7.57 -7.59 10.71
CA GLY A 29 7.82 -8.35 9.49
C GLY A 29 7.48 -7.63 8.19
N LYS A 30 7.53 -6.28 8.17
CA LYS A 30 7.24 -5.44 6.99
C LYS A 30 8.07 -5.83 5.78
N SER A 31 9.39 -5.85 5.91
CA SER A 31 10.32 -6.20 4.82
C SER A 31 10.16 -7.66 4.38
N SER A 32 9.88 -8.58 5.32
CA SER A 32 9.55 -9.98 5.00
C SER A 32 8.27 -10.10 4.19
N LEU A 33 7.26 -9.31 4.53
CA LEU A 33 5.98 -9.29 3.81
C LEU A 33 6.17 -8.77 2.37
N ILE A 34 6.92 -7.69 2.18
CA ILE A 34 7.25 -7.20 0.84
C ILE A 34 7.94 -8.29 0.02
N ASN A 35 8.92 -8.99 0.60
CA ASN A 35 9.61 -10.08 -0.08
C ASN A 35 8.64 -11.21 -0.48
N ALA A 36 7.73 -11.58 0.43
CA ALA A 36 6.74 -12.62 0.14
C ALA A 36 5.78 -12.21 -0.99
N MET A 37 5.33 -10.96 -1.02
CA MET A 37 4.42 -10.44 -2.05
C MET A 37 5.11 -10.22 -3.41
N THR A 38 6.42 -9.89 -3.41
CA THR A 38 7.12 -9.51 -4.65
C THR A 38 8.00 -10.61 -5.23
N GLY A 39 8.17 -11.74 -4.51
CA GLY A 39 9.12 -12.79 -4.88
C GLY A 39 10.60 -12.35 -4.84
N ALA A 40 10.87 -11.14 -4.35
CA ALA A 40 12.23 -10.60 -4.28
C ALA A 40 12.94 -11.10 -3.01
N GLY A 41 13.95 -11.94 -3.18
CA GLY A 41 14.78 -12.45 -2.07
C GLY A 41 15.75 -11.41 -1.51
N VAL A 42 15.25 -10.35 -0.86
CA VAL A 42 16.08 -9.34 -0.21
C VAL A 42 16.40 -9.77 1.22
N LEU A 43 17.64 -9.52 1.66
CA LEU A 43 18.08 -9.74 3.03
C LEU A 43 17.14 -9.02 4.01
N VAL A 44 16.52 -9.80 4.88
CA VAL A 44 15.74 -9.32 6.01
C VAL A 44 16.64 -9.39 7.24
N GLU A 45 16.94 -8.25 7.84
CA GLU A 45 17.66 -8.20 9.11
C GLU A 45 16.65 -8.16 10.26
N ASP A 46 16.81 -9.07 11.21
CA ASP A 46 16.08 -9.12 12.49
C ASP A 46 16.67 -8.10 13.48
N ALA A 47 16.65 -6.81 13.10
CA ALA A 47 17.16 -5.73 13.92
C ALA A 47 16.10 -4.65 14.14
N LEU A 48 16.12 -4.05 15.34
CA LEU A 48 15.33 -2.83 15.58
C LEU A 48 15.85 -1.74 14.64
N PHE A 49 14.93 -1.10 13.89
CA PHE A 49 15.24 -0.09 12.87
C PHE A 49 16.09 -0.64 11.70
N ALA A 50 15.79 -1.87 11.24
CA ALA A 50 16.44 -2.44 10.06
C ALA A 50 16.26 -1.55 8.80
N THR A 51 15.17 -0.79 8.73
CA THR A 51 14.90 0.22 7.70
C THR A 51 14.97 1.61 8.33
N LEU A 52 16.03 2.38 8.08
CA LEU A 52 16.18 3.77 8.52
C LEU A 52 15.79 4.76 7.42
N ASP A 53 16.07 4.44 6.18
CA ASP A 53 15.66 5.21 5.00
C ASP A 53 14.53 4.47 4.28
N PRO A 54 13.47 5.16 3.83
CA PRO A 54 12.40 4.52 3.07
C PRO A 54 12.98 3.84 1.83
N THR A 55 12.75 2.54 1.72
CA THR A 55 13.16 1.78 0.53
C THR A 55 11.95 1.54 -0.34
N THR A 56 12.05 1.93 -1.61
CA THR A 56 11.00 1.68 -2.59
C THR A 56 11.30 0.44 -3.42
N ARG A 57 10.31 -0.42 -3.61
CA ARG A 57 10.43 -1.63 -4.43
C ARG A 57 9.29 -1.70 -5.43
N ARG A 58 9.65 -1.93 -6.69
CA ARG A 58 8.67 -2.17 -7.74
C ARG A 58 8.29 -3.64 -7.76
N ALA A 59 7.02 -3.91 -7.95
CA ALA A 59 6.49 -5.24 -8.15
C ALA A 59 5.42 -5.21 -9.24
N GLU A 60 5.18 -6.37 -9.81
CA GLU A 60 4.07 -6.63 -10.70
C GLU A 60 3.09 -7.53 -9.97
N LEU A 61 1.84 -7.09 -9.87
CA LEU A 61 0.75 -7.88 -9.30
C LEU A 61 0.31 -8.95 -10.30
N ALA A 62 -0.51 -9.91 -9.85
CA ALA A 62 -0.95 -11.02 -10.69
C ALA A 62 -1.81 -10.57 -11.89
N ASP A 63 -2.47 -9.42 -11.78
CA ASP A 63 -3.22 -8.77 -12.87
C ASP A 63 -2.32 -8.01 -13.88
N GLY A 64 -0.98 -8.03 -13.72
CA GLY A 64 0.00 -7.34 -14.56
C GLY A 64 0.23 -5.87 -14.19
N ARG A 65 -0.43 -5.36 -13.17
CA ARG A 65 -0.28 -3.99 -12.70
C ARG A 65 1.07 -3.77 -12.02
N GLN A 66 1.75 -2.70 -12.42
CA GLN A 66 2.96 -2.26 -11.74
C GLN A 66 2.61 -1.44 -10.50
N VAL A 67 3.18 -1.82 -9.37
CA VAL A 67 3.04 -1.11 -8.10
C VAL A 67 4.40 -0.79 -7.48
N VAL A 68 4.44 0.22 -6.62
CA VAL A 68 5.62 0.56 -5.82
C VAL A 68 5.27 0.38 -4.36
N PHE A 69 5.95 -0.55 -3.70
CA PHE A 69 5.94 -0.67 -2.25
C PHE A 69 6.97 0.25 -1.63
N THR A 70 6.56 1.04 -0.65
CA THR A 70 7.46 1.87 0.15
C THR A 70 7.54 1.28 1.55
N ASP A 71 8.69 0.67 1.89
CA ASP A 71 8.97 0.20 3.25
C ASP A 71 9.30 1.41 4.13
N THR A 72 8.53 1.59 5.18
CA THR A 72 8.72 2.72 6.10
C THR A 72 9.49 2.29 7.34
N VAL A 73 10.02 3.26 8.05
CA VAL A 73 10.66 3.02 9.35
C VAL A 73 9.66 2.43 10.32
N GLY A 74 10.07 1.39 11.05
CA GLY A 74 9.20 0.73 12.04
C GLY A 74 8.86 1.63 13.22
N PHE A 75 7.61 1.67 13.59
CA PHE A 75 7.15 2.35 14.81
C PHE A 75 7.69 1.66 16.07
N VAL A 76 7.96 2.45 17.12
CA VAL A 76 8.34 1.97 18.45
C VAL A 76 7.40 2.58 19.48
N ARG A 77 7.21 1.89 20.61
CA ARG A 77 6.27 2.28 21.69
C ARG A 77 6.48 3.70 22.24
N HIS A 78 7.71 4.20 22.18
CA HIS A 78 8.05 5.57 22.59
C HIS A 78 9.04 6.13 21.55
N LEU A 79 8.52 6.87 20.57
CA LEU A 79 9.36 7.67 19.68
C LEU A 79 9.98 8.81 20.49
N PRO A 80 11.30 8.85 20.66
CA PRO A 80 11.95 10.02 21.26
C PRO A 80 11.60 11.27 20.44
N THR A 81 11.27 12.36 21.11
CA THR A 81 10.85 13.64 20.47
C THR A 81 11.83 14.13 19.40
N GLN A 82 13.12 13.82 19.55
CA GLN A 82 14.18 14.15 18.59
C GLN A 82 14.10 13.33 17.29
N LEU A 83 13.50 12.15 17.32
CA LEU A 83 13.29 11.29 16.15
C LEU A 83 11.96 11.60 15.45
N VAL A 84 11.00 12.23 16.11
CA VAL A 84 9.70 12.56 15.53
C VAL A 84 9.85 13.45 14.29
N GLU A 85 10.77 14.41 14.27
CA GLU A 85 11.01 15.27 13.10
C GLU A 85 11.65 14.50 11.94
N ALA A 86 12.59 13.58 12.22
CA ALA A 86 13.18 12.72 11.19
C ALA A 86 12.17 11.73 10.62
N PHE A 87 11.26 11.22 11.47
CA PHE A 87 10.16 10.35 11.05
C PHE A 87 9.05 11.09 10.29
N LYS A 88 8.89 12.39 10.52
CA LYS A 88 7.84 13.19 9.89
C LYS A 88 7.91 13.16 8.36
N SER A 89 9.12 13.23 7.79
CA SER A 89 9.30 13.14 6.33
C SER A 89 8.92 11.77 5.77
N THR A 90 9.25 10.69 6.49
CA THR A 90 8.90 9.32 6.11
C THR A 90 7.40 9.06 6.22
N LEU A 91 6.77 9.64 7.25
CA LEU A 91 5.34 9.54 7.48
C LEU A 91 4.52 10.39 6.50
N GLU A 92 5.06 11.51 6.02
CA GLU A 92 4.47 12.26 4.89
C GLU A 92 4.42 11.41 3.61
N GLU A 93 5.35 10.47 3.43
CA GLU A 93 5.30 9.50 2.32
C GLU A 93 4.18 8.47 2.49
N VAL A 94 3.88 8.07 3.74
CA VAL A 94 2.72 7.21 4.03
C VAL A 94 1.41 7.91 3.68
N LEU A 95 1.24 9.18 4.09
CA LEU A 95 0.03 9.95 3.75
C LEU A 95 -0.13 10.18 2.24
N ALA A 96 0.96 10.07 1.52
CA ALA A 96 0.96 10.27 0.08
C ALA A 96 0.67 9.00 -0.72
N ALA A 97 0.63 7.84 -0.07
CA ALA A 97 0.35 6.56 -0.72
C ALA A 97 -1.12 6.44 -1.15
N ASP A 98 -1.36 5.58 -2.14
CA ASP A 98 -2.72 5.24 -2.60
C ASP A 98 -3.39 4.26 -1.64
N LEU A 99 -2.58 3.43 -0.96
CA LEU A 99 -3.00 2.43 0.01
C LEU A 99 -1.93 2.28 1.10
N MET A 100 -2.34 2.10 2.34
CA MET A 100 -1.47 1.74 3.45
C MET A 100 -1.71 0.27 3.85
N LEU A 101 -0.66 -0.54 3.90
CA LEU A 101 -0.67 -1.84 4.56
C LEU A 101 -0.13 -1.65 5.98
N HIS A 102 -1.02 -1.76 6.95
CA HIS A 102 -0.67 -1.65 8.37
C HIS A 102 -0.31 -3.03 8.93
N VAL A 103 0.97 -3.32 8.99
CA VAL A 103 1.49 -4.62 9.41
C VAL A 103 1.60 -4.69 10.93
N VAL A 104 0.92 -5.66 11.52
CA VAL A 104 0.82 -5.91 12.95
C VAL A 104 1.41 -7.27 13.27
N ASP A 105 2.20 -7.37 14.31
CA ASP A 105 2.74 -8.64 14.80
C ASP A 105 1.65 -9.42 15.55
N GLY A 106 1.11 -10.46 14.92
CA GLY A 106 0.09 -11.33 15.52
C GLY A 106 0.62 -12.20 16.67
N SER A 107 1.94 -12.38 16.77
CA SER A 107 2.57 -13.12 17.87
C SER A 107 2.81 -12.26 19.13
N ASP A 108 2.64 -10.91 19.02
CA ASP A 108 2.69 -10.03 20.21
C ASP A 108 1.47 -10.30 21.10
N PRO A 109 1.62 -10.31 22.44
CA PRO A 109 0.50 -10.51 23.35
C PRO A 109 -0.53 -9.35 23.34
N PHE A 110 -0.19 -8.20 22.75
CA PHE A 110 -1.05 -7.01 22.72
C PHE A 110 -1.11 -6.35 21.36
N PRO A 111 -1.52 -7.05 20.29
CA PRO A 111 -1.48 -6.51 18.92
C PRO A 111 -2.44 -5.31 18.73
N LEU A 112 -3.58 -5.26 19.42
CA LEU A 112 -4.51 -4.13 19.39
C LEU A 112 -3.84 -2.83 19.85
N LYS A 113 -2.92 -2.89 20.82
CA LYS A 113 -2.17 -1.69 21.26
C LYS A 113 -1.18 -1.20 20.22
N GLN A 114 -0.66 -2.10 19.37
CA GLN A 114 0.18 -1.69 18.24
C GLN A 114 -0.66 -0.94 17.21
N ILE A 115 -1.86 -1.45 16.89
CA ILE A 115 -2.80 -0.80 15.97
C ILE A 115 -3.17 0.60 16.48
N GLU A 116 -3.59 0.71 17.74
CA GLU A 116 -3.94 2.00 18.36
C GLU A 116 -2.79 3.01 18.30
N ALA A 117 -1.56 2.57 18.60
CA ALA A 117 -0.41 3.47 18.63
C ALA A 117 -0.04 3.98 17.23
N VAL A 118 -0.12 3.14 16.19
CA VAL A 118 0.11 3.57 14.80
C VAL A 118 -1.00 4.53 14.36
N ASN A 119 -2.26 4.20 14.64
CA ASN A 119 -3.39 5.05 14.31
C ASN A 119 -3.30 6.42 14.98
N GLN A 120 -2.82 6.48 16.24
CA GLN A 120 -2.61 7.74 16.93
C GLN A 120 -1.56 8.60 16.23
N VAL A 121 -0.44 8.02 15.80
CA VAL A 121 0.60 8.74 15.07
C VAL A 121 0.09 9.25 13.72
N ILE A 122 -0.63 8.43 12.95
CA ILE A 122 -1.24 8.85 11.69
C ILE A 122 -2.23 9.99 11.91
N TYR A 123 -3.07 9.90 12.95
CA TYR A 123 -4.01 10.95 13.33
C TYR A 123 -3.32 12.28 13.64
N ASP A 124 -2.23 12.23 14.42
CA ASP A 124 -1.49 13.44 14.81
C ASP A 124 -0.87 14.12 13.56
N ILE A 125 -0.35 13.33 12.61
CA ILE A 125 0.23 13.88 11.38
C ILE A 125 -0.86 14.46 10.47
N VAL A 126 -1.98 13.76 10.30
CA VAL A 126 -3.16 14.25 9.56
C VAL A 126 -3.62 15.60 10.12
N LYS A 127 -3.69 15.70 11.44
CA LYS A 127 -4.05 16.95 12.13
C LYS A 127 -3.05 18.08 11.89
N ASP A 128 -1.75 17.76 11.89
CA ASP A 128 -0.68 18.75 11.70
C ASP A 128 -0.55 19.21 10.24
N THR A 129 -0.75 18.29 9.29
CA THR A 129 -0.57 18.56 7.85
C THR A 129 -1.85 19.04 7.18
N GLY A 130 -3.02 18.67 7.71
CA GLY A 130 -4.32 18.87 7.08
C GLY A 130 -4.54 17.96 5.85
N GLU A 131 -3.72 16.92 5.71
CA GLU A 131 -3.89 15.90 4.66
C GLU A 131 -4.85 14.81 5.15
N GLU A 132 -5.40 14.01 4.24
CA GLU A 132 -6.23 12.86 4.58
C GLU A 132 -5.36 11.61 4.75
N ALA A 133 -5.72 10.72 5.67
CA ALA A 133 -5.09 9.42 5.79
C ALA A 133 -5.40 8.58 4.53
N PRO A 134 -4.43 7.80 4.02
CA PRO A 134 -4.71 6.87 2.95
C PRO A 134 -5.66 5.76 3.45
N PRO A 135 -6.42 5.14 2.55
CA PRO A 135 -7.13 3.89 2.88
C PRO A 135 -6.18 2.85 3.43
N GLU A 136 -6.67 2.01 4.35
CA GLU A 136 -5.86 1.08 5.12
C GLU A 136 -6.36 -0.35 4.98
N ILE A 137 -5.42 -1.30 4.85
CA ILE A 137 -5.63 -2.72 5.08
C ILE A 137 -4.74 -3.12 6.26
N ILE A 138 -5.36 -3.62 7.34
CA ILE A 138 -4.63 -4.16 8.49
C ILE A 138 -4.16 -5.57 8.15
N VAL A 139 -2.87 -5.83 8.28
CA VAL A 139 -2.25 -7.11 7.99
C VAL A 139 -1.72 -7.72 9.28
N ILE A 140 -2.41 -8.71 9.82
CA ILE A 140 -1.97 -9.47 10.99
C ILE A 140 -0.95 -10.50 10.50
N ASN A 141 0.31 -10.20 10.70
CA ASN A 141 1.43 -11.05 10.27
C ASN A 141 1.87 -12.00 11.39
N LYS A 142 2.70 -12.99 11.07
CA LYS A 142 3.24 -14.03 11.96
C LYS A 142 2.15 -14.91 12.61
N ILE A 143 1.08 -15.21 11.87
CA ILE A 143 0.01 -16.07 12.38
C ILE A 143 0.49 -17.50 12.70
N ASP A 144 1.61 -17.93 12.12
CA ASP A 144 2.29 -19.19 12.39
C ASP A 144 2.89 -19.28 13.81
N GLU A 145 3.14 -18.13 14.43
CA GLU A 145 3.71 -18.00 15.79
C GLU A 145 2.70 -17.42 16.80
N ALA A 146 1.50 -17.03 16.34
CA ALA A 146 0.50 -16.34 17.16
C ALA A 146 -0.28 -17.30 18.09
N ASP A 147 -0.65 -16.80 19.27
CA ASP A 147 -1.57 -17.51 20.17
C ASP A 147 -2.97 -17.58 19.52
N PRO A 148 -3.58 -18.77 19.40
CA PRO A 148 -4.93 -18.92 18.85
C PRO A 148 -6.00 -18.06 19.54
N LEU A 149 -5.86 -17.81 20.84
CA LEU A 149 -6.80 -16.97 21.60
C LEU A 149 -6.68 -15.49 21.19
N VAL A 150 -5.45 -15.01 20.99
CA VAL A 150 -5.19 -13.66 20.50
C VAL A 150 -5.76 -13.50 19.09
N LEU A 151 -5.55 -14.47 18.20
CA LEU A 151 -6.12 -14.44 16.85
C LEU A 151 -7.66 -14.47 16.87
N ALA A 152 -8.26 -15.23 17.79
CA ALA A 152 -9.72 -15.27 17.93
C ALA A 152 -10.27 -13.91 18.41
N GLU A 153 -9.59 -13.26 19.35
CA GLU A 153 -9.93 -11.90 19.81
C GLU A 153 -9.84 -10.89 18.65
N LEU A 154 -8.74 -10.88 17.89
CA LEU A 154 -8.55 -10.01 16.74
C LEU A 154 -9.66 -10.20 15.70
N ARG A 155 -10.03 -11.44 15.39
CA ARG A 155 -11.14 -11.75 14.46
C ARG A 155 -12.51 -11.30 14.96
N HIS A 156 -12.66 -11.14 16.27
CA HIS A 156 -13.91 -10.67 16.87
C HIS A 156 -13.99 -9.14 16.89
N VAL A 157 -12.86 -8.47 17.15
CA VAL A 157 -12.81 -7.01 17.35
C VAL A 157 -12.61 -6.24 16.06
N LEU A 158 -11.80 -6.78 15.13
CA LEU A 158 -11.47 -6.09 13.88
C LEU A 158 -12.50 -6.38 12.78
N ASP A 159 -12.76 -5.36 11.96
CA ASP A 159 -13.64 -5.48 10.80
C ASP A 159 -13.01 -6.42 9.75
N ARG A 160 -13.75 -7.45 9.35
CA ARG A 160 -13.30 -8.47 8.40
C ARG A 160 -12.98 -7.92 7.01
N ASP A 161 -13.63 -6.82 6.63
CA ASP A 161 -13.46 -6.25 5.30
C ASP A 161 -12.12 -5.53 5.13
N ASN A 162 -11.49 -5.13 6.24
CA ASN A 162 -10.24 -4.38 6.23
C ASN A 162 -9.05 -5.12 6.86
N VAL A 163 -9.20 -6.41 7.20
CA VAL A 163 -8.16 -7.20 7.87
C VAL A 163 -7.82 -8.45 7.09
N VAL A 164 -6.52 -8.72 6.93
CA VAL A 164 -5.99 -9.96 6.34
C VAL A 164 -5.00 -10.60 7.32
N TYR A 165 -5.07 -11.91 7.46
CA TYR A 165 -4.21 -12.70 8.34
C TYR A 165 -3.17 -13.44 7.51
N VAL A 166 -1.88 -13.20 7.78
CA VAL A 166 -0.79 -13.74 6.96
C VAL A 166 0.36 -14.30 7.81
N SER A 167 1.14 -15.18 7.22
CA SER A 167 2.50 -15.47 7.64
C SER A 167 3.44 -15.19 6.46
N ALA A 168 4.20 -14.13 6.55
CA ALA A 168 5.24 -13.83 5.56
C ALA A 168 6.33 -14.91 5.51
N LYS A 169 6.47 -15.71 6.57
CA LYS A 169 7.45 -16.80 6.68
C LYS A 169 7.00 -18.06 5.95
N THR A 170 5.72 -18.45 6.10
CA THR A 170 5.17 -19.68 5.48
C THR A 170 4.49 -19.44 4.14
N GLY A 171 4.16 -18.18 3.83
CA GLY A 171 3.37 -17.79 2.65
C GLY A 171 1.86 -17.86 2.89
N GLU A 172 1.39 -18.32 4.04
CA GLU A 172 -0.04 -18.42 4.35
C GLU A 172 -0.70 -17.04 4.30
N GLY A 173 -1.83 -16.92 3.59
CA GLY A 173 -2.61 -15.71 3.46
C GLY A 173 -2.01 -14.62 2.55
N VAL A 174 -0.81 -14.80 2.01
CA VAL A 174 -0.16 -13.80 1.15
C VAL A 174 -0.92 -13.62 -0.16
N ASP A 175 -1.43 -14.69 -0.75
CA ASP A 175 -2.25 -14.64 -1.97
C ASP A 175 -3.57 -13.88 -1.72
N GLU A 176 -4.21 -14.09 -0.56
CA GLU A 176 -5.41 -13.35 -0.16
C GLU A 176 -5.11 -11.86 -0.02
N LEU A 177 -3.98 -11.50 0.61
CA LEU A 177 -3.56 -10.11 0.74
C LEU A 177 -3.33 -9.47 -0.63
N THR A 178 -2.63 -10.17 -1.53
CA THR A 178 -2.37 -9.70 -2.90
C THR A 178 -3.68 -9.46 -3.65
N ALA A 179 -4.60 -10.42 -3.62
CA ALA A 179 -5.91 -10.27 -4.23
C ALA A 179 -6.73 -9.10 -3.63
N ARG A 180 -6.62 -8.87 -2.32
CA ARG A 180 -7.28 -7.74 -1.66
C ARG A 180 -6.71 -6.39 -2.09
N VAL A 181 -5.39 -6.29 -2.24
CA VAL A 181 -4.70 -5.12 -2.78
C VAL A 181 -5.14 -4.85 -4.23
N GLU A 182 -5.16 -5.88 -5.07
CA GLU A 182 -5.62 -5.76 -6.46
C GLU A 182 -7.07 -5.28 -6.55
N LEU A 183 -7.97 -5.87 -5.75
CA LEU A 183 -9.36 -5.49 -5.70
C LEU A 183 -9.52 -4.02 -5.28
N PHE A 184 -8.76 -3.58 -4.28
CA PHE A 184 -8.76 -2.20 -3.82
C PHE A 184 -8.30 -1.24 -4.93
N LEU A 185 -7.18 -1.52 -5.59
CA LEU A 185 -6.65 -0.68 -6.66
C LEU A 185 -7.60 -0.64 -7.86
N ASN A 186 -8.19 -1.79 -8.23
CA ASN A 186 -9.17 -1.89 -9.30
C ASN A 186 -10.45 -1.09 -9.02
N SER A 187 -10.88 -1.00 -7.75
CA SER A 187 -12.06 -0.22 -7.36
C SER A 187 -11.89 1.30 -7.52
N ARG A 188 -10.64 1.76 -7.62
CA ARG A 188 -10.29 3.17 -7.83
C ARG A 188 -10.05 3.55 -9.29
N ASP A 189 -10.00 2.56 -10.18
CA ASP A 189 -9.85 2.82 -11.60
C ASP A 189 -11.14 3.41 -12.17
N GLU A 190 -11.01 4.49 -12.90
CA GLU A 190 -12.12 5.05 -13.65
C GLU A 190 -12.26 4.31 -14.98
N HIS A 191 -13.39 3.63 -15.17
CA HIS A 191 -13.69 3.01 -16.46
C HIS A 191 -14.25 4.07 -17.41
N VAL A 192 -13.54 4.34 -18.47
CA VAL A 192 -13.96 5.28 -19.50
C VAL A 192 -14.13 4.58 -20.83
N GLN A 193 -15.24 4.88 -21.51
CA GLN A 193 -15.43 4.51 -22.90
C GLN A 193 -15.08 5.68 -23.79
N LEU A 194 -14.13 5.47 -24.68
CA LEU A 194 -13.62 6.49 -25.58
C LEU A 194 -13.92 6.09 -27.04
N LEU A 195 -14.50 7.01 -27.82
CA LEU A 195 -14.57 6.87 -29.27
C LEU A 195 -13.42 7.67 -29.87
N ILE A 196 -12.44 6.99 -30.45
CA ILE A 196 -11.22 7.58 -30.98
C ILE A 196 -11.28 7.58 -32.52
N PRO A 197 -11.31 8.75 -33.17
CA PRO A 197 -11.27 8.81 -34.63
C PRO A 197 -10.04 8.10 -35.19
N PHE A 198 -10.16 7.46 -36.33
CA PHE A 198 -9.06 6.71 -36.98
C PHE A 198 -7.80 7.57 -37.26
N THR A 199 -7.97 8.88 -37.34
CA THR A 199 -6.85 9.82 -37.52
C THR A 199 -6.00 10.03 -36.28
N ARG A 200 -6.46 9.51 -35.09
CA ARG A 200 -5.82 9.69 -33.80
C ARG A 200 -5.20 8.38 -33.27
N GLY A 201 -4.48 7.68 -34.12
CA GLY A 201 -3.72 6.48 -33.71
C GLY A 201 -2.67 6.75 -32.62
N ASP A 202 -2.20 8.00 -32.50
CA ASP A 202 -1.35 8.48 -31.41
C ASP A 202 -2.00 8.27 -30.03
N VAL A 203 -3.31 8.54 -29.91
CA VAL A 203 -4.08 8.39 -28.67
C VAL A 203 -4.25 6.90 -28.33
N VAL A 204 -4.55 6.06 -29.34
CA VAL A 204 -4.67 4.61 -29.15
C VAL A 204 -3.36 4.01 -28.63
N ALA A 205 -2.24 4.33 -29.28
CA ALA A 205 -0.91 3.87 -28.87
C ALA A 205 -0.57 4.30 -27.42
N ARG A 206 -0.95 5.51 -27.04
CA ARG A 206 -0.74 6.03 -25.69
C ARG A 206 -1.59 5.32 -24.66
N LEU A 207 -2.86 5.03 -24.95
CA LEU A 207 -3.76 4.29 -24.05
C LEU A 207 -3.25 2.86 -23.80
N HIS A 208 -2.72 2.20 -24.82
CA HIS A 208 -2.08 0.89 -24.65
C HIS A 208 -0.78 0.94 -23.83
N ALA A 209 -0.04 2.06 -23.93
CA ALA A 209 1.24 2.21 -23.22
C ALA A 209 1.06 2.66 -21.75
N GLU A 210 0.01 3.43 -21.44
CA GLU A 210 -0.16 4.10 -20.16
C GLU A 210 -1.34 3.55 -19.35
N GLY A 211 -2.20 2.68 -19.93
CA GLY A 211 -3.42 2.20 -19.30
C GLY A 211 -3.76 0.74 -19.62
N THR A 212 -4.85 0.25 -19.04
CA THR A 212 -5.35 -1.09 -19.28
C THR A 212 -6.54 -1.05 -20.23
N VAL A 213 -6.33 -1.42 -21.49
CA VAL A 213 -7.41 -1.52 -22.49
C VAL A 213 -8.16 -2.83 -22.29
N ARG A 214 -9.47 -2.78 -21.98
CA ARG A 214 -10.30 -3.97 -21.73
C ARG A 214 -10.99 -4.50 -22.98
N SER A 215 -11.43 -3.61 -23.86
CA SER A 215 -12.05 -3.99 -25.11
C SER A 215 -11.84 -2.93 -26.20
N GLU A 216 -11.80 -3.38 -27.44
CA GLU A 216 -11.71 -2.56 -28.63
C GLU A 216 -12.78 -2.98 -29.64
N GLU A 217 -13.56 -2.04 -30.13
CA GLU A 217 -14.54 -2.26 -31.16
C GLU A 217 -14.41 -1.21 -32.27
N TYR A 218 -14.27 -1.69 -33.52
CA TYR A 218 -14.24 -0.81 -34.69
C TYR A 218 -15.65 -0.41 -35.09
N SER A 219 -15.89 0.89 -35.19
CA SER A 219 -17.14 1.46 -35.66
C SER A 219 -16.93 2.25 -36.96
N GLY A 220 -18.00 2.68 -37.62
CA GLY A 220 -17.88 3.52 -38.82
C GLY A 220 -17.27 4.91 -38.57
N GLU A 221 -17.22 5.36 -37.31
CA GLU A 221 -16.76 6.70 -36.91
C GLU A 221 -15.38 6.68 -36.23
N GLY A 222 -14.88 5.51 -35.83
CA GLY A 222 -13.62 5.37 -35.11
C GLY A 222 -13.49 4.05 -34.35
N LEU A 223 -12.47 3.98 -33.51
CA LEU A 223 -12.23 2.88 -32.59
C LEU A 223 -12.91 3.20 -31.24
N SER A 224 -13.87 2.40 -30.83
CA SER A 224 -14.44 2.43 -29.48
C SER A 224 -13.56 1.62 -28.55
N LEU A 225 -13.08 2.22 -27.48
CA LEU A 225 -12.13 1.66 -26.56
C LEU A 225 -12.65 1.81 -25.13
N ILE A 226 -12.69 0.70 -24.37
CA ILE A 226 -12.99 0.74 -22.94
C ILE A 226 -11.67 0.59 -22.18
N HIS A 227 -11.38 1.60 -21.41
CA HIS A 227 -10.15 1.73 -20.63
C HIS A 227 -10.47 1.67 -19.14
#